data_2f2b0e799bf2809c83522580ed0d50f4
#
_entry.id   2f2b0e799bf2809c83522580ed0d50f4
#
_cell.length_a   1.000
_cell.length_b   1.000
_cell.length_c   1.000
_cell.angle_alpha   90.00
_cell.angle_beta   90.00
_cell.angle_gamma   90.00
#
_symmetry.space_group_name_H-M   'P 1'
#
loop_
_entity.id
_entity.type
_entity.pdbx_description
1 polymer ?
#
loop_
_entity_poly.entity_id
_entity_poly.type
_entity_poly.pdbx_seq_one_letter_code
_entity_poly.pdbx_strand_id
1 'polypeptide(L)'
;MPLCLPTMKNRDDETAAAVAALAQADVARALAEDVGNGDLTAGLIDPARRARARILAREEAVICGAPWAEAALRALDPTVQITWHVHE
;
A
#
# COMPACT_ATOMS: atom_id res chain seq x y z
N MET A 1 26.45 17.46 7.31
CA MET A 1 25.05 17.21 6.92
C MET A 1 24.52 18.26 5.95
N PRO A 2 24.63 19.55 6.27
CA PRO A 2 24.00 20.56 5.39
C PRO A 2 24.47 20.49 3.95
N LEU A 3 25.73 20.19 3.72
CA LEU A 3 26.31 20.13 2.39
C LEU A 3 25.65 19.08 1.51
N CYS A 4 25.10 18.05 2.14
CA CYS A 4 24.53 16.93 1.42
C CYS A 4 23.02 17.07 1.21
N LEU A 5 22.41 18.15 1.68
CA LEU A 5 20.97 18.28 1.64
C LEU A 5 20.36 18.12 0.24
N PRO A 6 20.86 18.81 -0.81
CA PRO A 6 20.30 18.59 -2.13
C PRO A 6 20.46 17.16 -2.63
N THR A 7 21.62 16.58 -2.38
CA THR A 7 21.88 15.19 -2.77
C THR A 7 21.02 14.23 -1.98
N MET A 8 20.89 14.50 -0.68
CA MET A 8 20.02 13.68 0.18
C MET A 8 18.58 13.74 -0.27
N LYS A 9 18.09 14.92 -0.64
CA LYS A 9 16.73 15.10 -1.10
C LYS A 9 16.50 14.31 -2.39
N ASN A 10 17.41 14.38 -3.34
CA ASN A 10 17.31 13.62 -4.57
C ASN A 10 17.37 12.13 -4.32
N ARG A 11 18.22 11.74 -3.38
CA ARG A 11 18.37 10.35 -2.98
C ARG A 11 17.11 9.82 -2.33
N ASP A 12 16.47 10.63 -1.50
CA ASP A 12 15.23 10.27 -0.86
C ASP A 12 14.12 10.10 -1.88
N ASP A 13 14.05 10.99 -2.88
CA ASP A 13 13.07 10.88 -3.95
C ASP A 13 13.29 9.63 -4.78
N GLU A 14 14.55 9.32 -5.11
CA GLU A 14 14.91 8.11 -5.84
C GLU A 14 14.57 6.87 -5.04
N THR A 15 14.84 6.90 -3.73
CA THR A 15 14.53 5.78 -2.85
C THR A 15 13.03 5.58 -2.76
N ALA A 16 12.27 6.64 -2.62
CA ALA A 16 10.82 6.54 -2.55
C ALA A 16 10.25 5.96 -3.84
N ALA A 17 10.76 6.38 -5.00
CA ALA A 17 10.32 5.85 -6.27
C ALA A 17 10.67 4.36 -6.42
N ALA A 18 11.88 3.98 -5.97
CA ALA A 18 12.31 2.59 -6.02
C ALA A 18 11.47 1.72 -5.10
N VAL A 19 11.17 2.20 -3.90
CA VAL A 19 10.31 1.49 -2.95
C VAL A 19 8.90 1.32 -3.51
N ALA A 20 8.35 2.37 -4.12
CA ALA A 20 7.03 2.30 -4.72
C ALA A 20 6.97 1.25 -5.84
N ALA A 21 8.00 1.19 -6.68
CA ALA A 21 8.08 0.21 -7.75
C ALA A 21 8.18 -1.21 -7.18
N LEU A 22 8.99 -1.41 -6.14
CA LEU A 22 9.09 -2.70 -5.47
C LEU A 22 7.76 -3.12 -4.85
N ALA A 23 7.08 -2.18 -4.20
CA ALA A 23 5.79 -2.47 -3.59
C ALA A 23 4.77 -2.92 -4.62
N GLN A 24 4.72 -2.26 -5.77
CA GLN A 24 3.81 -2.64 -6.84
C GLN A 24 4.11 -4.05 -7.37
N ALA A 25 5.37 -4.36 -7.59
CA ALA A 25 5.77 -5.68 -8.07
C ALA A 25 5.46 -6.78 -7.03
N ASP A 26 5.77 -6.53 -5.77
CA ASP A 26 5.51 -7.47 -4.69
C ASP A 26 4.01 -7.72 -4.53
N VAL A 27 3.21 -6.67 -4.57
CA VAL A 27 1.76 -6.76 -4.43
C VAL A 27 1.16 -7.51 -5.61
N ALA A 28 1.59 -7.23 -6.84
CA ALA A 28 1.09 -7.92 -8.00
C ALA A 28 1.33 -9.43 -7.88
N ARG A 29 2.51 -9.81 -7.42
CA ARG A 29 2.86 -11.22 -7.22
C ARG A 29 2.03 -11.85 -6.11
N ALA A 30 1.89 -11.16 -4.98
CA ALA A 30 1.12 -11.66 -3.86
C ALA A 30 -0.36 -11.83 -4.21
N LEU A 31 -0.94 -10.88 -4.90
CA LEU A 31 -2.34 -10.97 -5.33
C LEU A 31 -2.55 -12.10 -6.33
N ALA A 32 -1.58 -12.32 -7.23
CA ALA A 32 -1.67 -13.42 -8.18
C ALA A 32 -1.70 -14.77 -7.47
N GLU A 33 -0.96 -14.91 -6.38
CA GLU A 33 -0.95 -16.12 -5.58
C GLU A 33 -2.21 -16.28 -4.74
N ASP A 34 -2.61 -15.22 -4.05
CA ASP A 34 -3.71 -15.27 -3.09
C ASP A 34 -5.07 -15.33 -3.77
N VAL A 35 -5.27 -14.54 -4.80
CA VAL A 35 -6.55 -14.53 -5.52
C VAL A 35 -6.61 -15.68 -6.51
N GLY A 36 -5.51 -15.93 -7.20
CA GLY A 36 -5.38 -17.08 -8.11
C GLY A 36 -6.55 -17.20 -9.07
N ASN A 37 -7.30 -18.30 -8.95
CA ASN A 37 -8.46 -18.58 -9.76
C ASN A 37 -9.76 -17.97 -9.21
N GLY A 38 -9.62 -17.07 -8.25
CA GLY A 38 -10.74 -16.39 -7.61
C GLY A 38 -10.91 -16.82 -6.17
N ASP A 39 -11.60 -15.96 -5.43
CA ASP A 39 -11.94 -16.19 -4.03
C ASP A 39 -13.44 -16.50 -3.96
N LEU A 40 -13.77 -17.73 -3.61
CA LEU A 40 -15.16 -18.17 -3.51
C LEU A 40 -15.95 -17.35 -2.50
N THR A 41 -15.33 -16.99 -1.38
CA THR A 41 -15.97 -16.19 -0.36
C THR A 41 -16.26 -14.78 -0.86
N ALA A 42 -15.30 -14.18 -1.54
CA ALA A 42 -15.49 -12.85 -2.11
C ALA A 42 -16.56 -12.83 -3.18
N GLY A 43 -16.72 -13.95 -3.92
CA GLY A 43 -17.76 -14.07 -4.94
C GLY A 43 -19.18 -14.01 -4.39
N LEU A 44 -19.36 -14.17 -3.09
CA LEU A 44 -20.68 -14.07 -2.46
C LEU A 44 -21.10 -12.63 -2.20
N ILE A 45 -20.20 -11.68 -2.35
CA ILE A 45 -20.44 -10.27 -2.08
C ILE A 45 -20.67 -9.55 -3.40
N ASP A 46 -21.72 -8.72 -3.46
CA ASP A 46 -21.99 -7.90 -4.63
C ASP A 46 -20.80 -6.97 -4.90
N PRO A 47 -20.18 -7.05 -6.09
CA PRO A 47 -19.04 -6.20 -6.40
C PRO A 47 -19.36 -4.72 -6.44
N ALA A 48 -20.63 -4.35 -6.59
CA ALA A 48 -21.07 -2.95 -6.54
C ALA A 48 -21.19 -2.41 -5.12
N ARG A 49 -21.12 -3.29 -4.13
CA ARG A 49 -21.26 -2.89 -2.72
C ARG A 49 -20.06 -2.06 -2.28
N ARG A 50 -20.36 -0.91 -1.69
CA ARG A 50 -19.33 -0.05 -1.12
C ARG A 50 -19.04 -0.45 0.31
N ALA A 51 -17.79 -0.28 0.71
CA ALA A 51 -17.36 -0.58 2.05
C ALA A 51 -16.39 0.49 2.55
N ARG A 52 -16.33 0.61 3.86
CA ARG A 52 -15.36 1.45 4.55
C ARG A 52 -14.61 0.59 5.55
N ALA A 53 -13.29 0.70 5.55
CA ALA A 53 -12.46 -0.05 6.47
C ALA A 53 -11.53 0.90 7.22
N ARG A 54 -11.12 0.49 8.41
CA ARG A 54 -10.17 1.24 9.20
C ARG A 54 -9.18 0.27 9.82
N ILE A 55 -7.91 0.60 9.70
CA ILE A 55 -6.84 -0.16 10.35
C ILE A 55 -6.38 0.67 11.54
N LEU A 56 -6.35 0.05 12.70
CA LEU A 56 -6.12 0.74 13.96
C LEU A 56 -5.02 0.04 14.75
N ALA A 57 -4.02 0.81 15.19
CA ALA A 57 -3.06 0.30 16.15
C ALA A 57 -3.68 0.39 17.55
N ARG A 58 -3.64 -0.71 18.31
CA ARG A 58 -4.24 -0.77 19.64
C ARG A 58 -3.27 -0.49 20.76
N GLU A 59 -2.00 -0.36 20.44
CA GLU A 59 -0.95 -0.04 21.40
C GLU A 59 0.16 0.72 20.66
N GLU A 60 1.11 1.23 21.39
CA GLU A 60 2.25 1.91 20.77
C GLU A 60 2.96 0.97 19.80
N ALA A 61 3.23 1.48 18.61
CA ALA A 61 3.85 0.71 17.56
C ALA A 61 4.56 1.62 16.59
N VAL A 62 5.55 1.07 15.91
CA VAL A 62 6.21 1.73 14.80
C VAL A 62 5.54 1.26 13.52
N ILE A 63 5.06 2.20 12.73
CA ILE A 63 4.33 1.89 11.50
C ILE A 63 5.29 1.77 10.34
N CYS A 64 5.16 0.73 9.56
CA CYS A 64 5.90 0.57 8.31
C CYS A 64 5.04 -0.17 7.29
N GLY A 65 5.47 -0.13 6.03
CA GLY A 65 4.80 -0.86 4.96
C GLY A 65 3.69 -0.10 4.26
N ALA A 66 3.59 1.22 4.47
CA ALA A 66 2.56 2.03 3.82
C ALA A 66 2.56 1.89 2.29
N PRO A 67 3.72 1.90 1.58
CA PRO A 67 3.70 1.72 0.14
C PRO A 67 3.09 0.39 -0.31
N TRP A 68 3.31 -0.68 0.44
CA TRP A 68 2.72 -1.98 0.12
C TRP A 68 1.23 -2.00 0.39
N ALA A 69 0.78 -1.41 1.48
CA ALA A 69 -0.64 -1.32 1.79
C ALA A 69 -1.39 -0.51 0.73
N GLU A 70 -0.86 0.64 0.34
CA GLU A 70 -1.48 1.44 -0.69
C GLU A 70 -1.50 0.71 -2.04
N ALA A 71 -0.40 0.07 -2.40
CA ALA A 71 -0.32 -0.67 -3.66
C ALA A 71 -1.37 -1.79 -3.70
N ALA A 72 -1.54 -2.51 -2.59
CA ALA A 72 -2.52 -3.59 -2.51
C ALA A 72 -3.94 -3.06 -2.68
N LEU A 73 -4.28 -2.01 -1.94
CA LEU A 73 -5.63 -1.45 -1.99
C LEU A 73 -5.94 -0.86 -3.36
N ARG A 74 -5.01 -0.14 -3.96
CA ARG A 74 -5.21 0.46 -5.29
C ARG A 74 -5.22 -0.56 -6.40
N ALA A 75 -4.50 -1.69 -6.24
CA ALA A 75 -4.55 -2.77 -7.21
C ALA A 75 -5.91 -3.45 -7.22
N LEU A 76 -6.53 -3.56 -6.05
CA LEU A 76 -7.86 -4.16 -5.94
C LEU A 76 -8.97 -3.20 -6.37
N ASP A 77 -8.80 -1.92 -6.08
CA ASP A 77 -9.78 -0.89 -6.45
C ASP A 77 -9.05 0.42 -6.75
N PRO A 78 -8.84 0.76 -8.02
CA PRO A 78 -8.15 2.01 -8.38
C PRO A 78 -8.87 3.27 -7.90
N THR A 79 -10.15 3.18 -7.53
CA THR A 79 -10.93 4.32 -7.06
C THR A 79 -10.92 4.44 -5.54
N VAL A 80 -10.20 3.58 -4.83
CA VAL A 80 -10.16 3.60 -3.37
C VAL A 80 -9.62 4.93 -2.86
N GLN A 81 -10.24 5.43 -1.80
CA GLN A 81 -9.78 6.62 -1.10
C GLN A 81 -9.09 6.19 0.19
N ILE A 82 -7.83 6.59 0.33
CA ILE A 82 -7.00 6.20 1.46
C ILE A 82 -6.62 7.46 2.24
N THR A 83 -6.89 7.44 3.52
CA THR A 83 -6.52 8.53 4.42
C THR A 83 -5.58 8.01 5.48
N TRP A 84 -4.42 8.63 5.60
CA TRP A 84 -3.43 8.28 6.60
C TRP A 84 -3.48 9.30 7.73
N HIS A 85 -3.72 8.82 8.95
CA HIS A 85 -3.70 9.67 10.14
C HIS A 85 -2.36 9.62 10.86
N VAL A 86 -1.52 8.67 10.49
CA VAL A 86 -0.17 8.51 11.02
C VAL A 86 0.80 8.28 9.85
N HIS A 87 2.06 8.54 10.07
CA HIS A 87 3.11 8.38 9.06
C HIS A 87 4.21 7.49 9.62
N GLU A 88 4.84 6.76 8.72
CA GLU A 88 6.02 5.97 9.09
C GLU A 88 7.28 6.81 9.19
#